data_b2e6da578925f9e937512ad70aba5283
#
_entry.id   b2e6da578925f9e937512ad70aba5283
#
_cell.length_a   1.000
_cell.length_b   1.000
_cell.length_c   1.000
_cell.angle_alpha   90.00
_cell.angle_beta   90.00
_cell.angle_gamma   90.00
#
_symmetry.space_group_name_H-M   'P 1'
#
loop_
_entity.id
_entity.type
_entity.pdbx_description
1 polymer ?
#
loop_
_entity_poly.entity_id
_entity_poly.type
_entity_poly.pdbx_seq_one_letter_code
_entity_poly.pdbx_strand_id
1 'polypeptide(L)'
;MNNVTIPSLSHINIFVGNNNCGKTSVLEAVKLLGEPTNIGRVLQLALLRAHPSASARIKNIVQYVTTIFQKTEEESTFHYHYKIGAKIKGHFLEYAADGTIGELTDSLGDSAQTFDMSVMYSSDNGKKSYYDFQIVNGVNNKFAAINKPNYEGIYLHSELNYYRSCCVHLTDYITRIGKEDILQILNSFDPNITDISIVGEDIYLHSNISGTMPLFSYGLGLQKAVLLTSVIVYCKNGVILVDEIDNAIHVSAFEEVFRWFAETCLKYNVQAFITTHSVEAIDAIVKTALQFSDDLDPIRVYTMRKSCKKNTTFVKARTGREAYQAREQFRMELRV
;
A
#
# COMPACT_ATOMS: atom_id res chain seq x y z
N MET A 1 13.95 -2.46 -8.83
CA MET A 1 14.65 -1.85 -7.67
C MET A 1 15.64 -2.89 -7.17
N ASN A 2 16.95 -2.65 -7.21
CA ASN A 2 17.94 -3.65 -6.84
C ASN A 2 18.49 -3.35 -5.45
N ASN A 3 18.46 -4.33 -4.55
CA ASN A 3 19.07 -4.30 -3.21
C ASN A 3 18.73 -3.05 -2.38
N VAL A 4 17.53 -2.99 -1.85
CA VAL A 4 17.11 -1.94 -0.92
C VAL A 4 17.03 -2.51 0.48
N THR A 5 17.73 -1.89 1.41
CA THR A 5 17.62 -2.19 2.83
C THR A 5 16.90 -1.03 3.52
N ILE A 6 15.79 -1.33 4.18
CA ILE A 6 15.02 -0.39 4.99
C ILE A 6 15.35 -0.72 6.44
N PRO A 7 16.05 0.18 7.16
CA PRO A 7 16.30 -0.04 8.58
C PRO A 7 14.97 0.03 9.33
N SER A 8 14.89 -0.62 10.44
CA SER A 8 13.74 -0.78 11.35
C SER A 8 12.44 -0.06 10.96
N LEU A 9 11.35 -0.80 10.82
CA LEU A 9 10.01 -0.25 10.59
C LEU A 9 9.39 0.25 11.91
N SER A 10 8.54 1.27 11.82
CA SER A 10 7.75 1.82 12.93
C SER A 10 6.26 1.56 12.72
N HIS A 11 5.42 2.20 13.55
CA HIS A 11 3.97 2.09 13.38
C HIS A 11 3.48 2.81 12.12
N ILE A 12 4.02 4.01 11.86
CA ILE A 12 3.73 4.80 10.65
C ILE A 12 5.03 5.01 9.88
N ASN A 13 5.09 4.48 8.67
CA ASN A 13 6.27 4.45 7.82
C ASN A 13 6.02 5.31 6.58
N ILE A 14 6.78 6.38 6.42
CA ILE A 14 6.61 7.38 5.36
C ILE A 14 7.78 7.29 4.41
N PHE A 15 7.52 6.97 3.15
CA PHE A 15 8.52 6.89 2.10
C PHE A 15 8.47 8.14 1.23
N VAL A 16 9.57 8.88 1.23
CA VAL A 16 9.72 10.13 0.48
C VAL A 16 10.93 10.04 -0.46
N GLY A 17 10.92 10.81 -1.52
CA GLY A 17 12.00 10.82 -2.52
C GLY A 17 11.49 11.12 -3.92
N ASN A 18 12.41 11.27 -4.86
CA ASN A 18 12.10 11.57 -6.26
C ASN A 18 11.30 10.44 -6.94
N ASN A 19 10.75 10.73 -8.11
CA ASN A 19 10.09 9.71 -8.94
C ASN A 19 11.07 8.59 -9.30
N ASN A 20 10.56 7.36 -9.43
CA ASN A 20 11.34 6.17 -9.75
C ASN A 20 12.42 5.76 -8.74
N CYS A 21 12.39 6.26 -7.50
CA CYS A 21 13.30 5.78 -6.44
C CYS A 21 12.82 4.50 -5.76
N GLY A 22 11.60 4.03 -6.07
CA GLY A 22 11.07 2.75 -5.60
C GLY A 22 10.09 2.81 -4.42
N LYS A 23 9.50 3.97 -4.11
CA LYS A 23 8.51 4.11 -3.02
C LYS A 23 7.33 3.14 -3.17
N THR A 24 6.64 3.19 -4.31
CA THR A 24 5.53 2.28 -4.62
C THR A 24 5.97 0.81 -4.56
N SER A 25 7.21 0.49 -5.01
CA SER A 25 7.71 -0.88 -4.93
C SER A 25 7.89 -1.39 -3.50
N VAL A 26 8.13 -0.51 -2.52
CA VAL A 26 8.13 -0.90 -1.10
C VAL A 26 6.72 -1.27 -0.66
N LEU A 27 5.71 -0.50 -1.02
CA LEU A 27 4.30 -0.83 -0.70
C LEU A 27 3.88 -2.15 -1.34
N GLU A 28 4.24 -2.37 -2.61
CA GLU A 28 3.99 -3.62 -3.32
C GLU A 28 4.67 -4.81 -2.62
N ALA A 29 5.90 -4.65 -2.16
CA ALA A 29 6.64 -5.65 -1.42
C ALA A 29 5.93 -6.02 -0.10
N VAL A 30 5.49 -5.04 0.66
CA VAL A 30 4.71 -5.27 1.89
C VAL A 30 3.41 -5.99 1.56
N LYS A 31 2.72 -5.62 0.48
CA LYS A 31 1.50 -6.31 0.04
C LYS A 31 1.74 -7.79 -0.26
N LEU A 32 2.82 -8.13 -0.96
CA LEU A 32 3.16 -9.53 -1.25
C LEU A 32 3.48 -10.33 0.02
N LEU A 33 4.15 -9.73 1.00
CA LEU A 33 4.41 -10.36 2.30
C LEU A 33 3.12 -10.68 3.06
N GLY A 34 2.06 -9.92 2.86
CA GLY A 34 0.75 -10.19 3.49
C GLY A 34 0.10 -11.48 3.00
N GLU A 35 0.20 -11.75 1.71
CA GLU A 35 -0.42 -12.93 1.08
C GLU A 35 0.57 -13.63 0.13
N PRO A 36 1.67 -14.20 0.64
CA PRO A 36 2.79 -14.65 -0.18
C PRO A 36 2.46 -15.82 -1.12
N THR A 37 1.41 -16.58 -0.82
CA THR A 37 0.95 -17.72 -1.64
C THR A 37 -0.24 -17.38 -2.53
N ASN A 38 -0.70 -16.15 -2.52
CA ASN A 38 -1.77 -15.67 -3.37
C ASN A 38 -1.19 -15.08 -4.66
N ILE A 39 -0.99 -15.91 -5.67
CA ILE A 39 -0.47 -15.46 -6.97
C ILE A 39 -1.38 -14.39 -7.63
N GLY A 40 -2.65 -14.35 -7.28
CA GLY A 40 -3.57 -13.30 -7.71
C GLY A 40 -3.10 -11.90 -7.29
N ARG A 41 -2.32 -11.78 -6.19
CA ARG A 41 -1.70 -10.51 -5.79
C ARG A 41 -0.59 -10.08 -6.74
N VAL A 42 0.23 -11.03 -7.19
CA VAL A 42 1.27 -10.78 -8.21
C VAL A 42 0.61 -10.30 -9.51
N LEU A 43 -0.44 -10.99 -9.96
CA LEU A 43 -1.21 -10.60 -11.13
C LEU A 43 -1.85 -9.21 -10.97
N GLN A 44 -2.42 -8.92 -9.80
CA GLN A 44 -3.02 -7.63 -9.51
C GLN A 44 -1.98 -6.50 -9.58
N LEU A 45 -0.79 -6.68 -8.99
CA LEU A 45 0.29 -5.70 -9.05
C LEU A 45 0.78 -5.49 -10.49
N ALA A 46 0.91 -6.57 -11.26
CA ALA A 46 1.28 -6.50 -12.68
C ALA A 46 0.26 -5.69 -13.49
N LEU A 47 -1.03 -5.95 -13.26
CA LEU A 47 -2.12 -5.27 -13.96
C LEU A 47 -2.28 -3.79 -13.55
N LEU A 48 -1.93 -3.43 -12.31
CA LEU A 48 -1.90 -2.03 -11.87
C LEU A 48 -0.86 -1.20 -12.61
N ARG A 49 0.27 -1.81 -12.98
CA ARG A 49 1.33 -1.15 -13.76
C ARG A 49 1.00 -1.04 -15.25
N ALA A 50 0.02 -1.79 -15.71
CA ALA A 50 -0.37 -1.84 -17.11
C ALA A 50 -1.70 -1.11 -17.33
N HIS A 51 -1.71 -0.09 -18.21
CA HIS A 51 -2.90 0.66 -18.62
C HIS A 51 -3.60 0.15 -19.90
N PRO A 52 -3.36 -1.07 -20.44
CA PRO A 52 -4.00 -1.54 -21.65
C PRO A 52 -5.46 -1.95 -21.41
N SER A 53 -6.20 -2.14 -22.50
CA SER A 53 -7.54 -2.73 -22.46
C SER A 53 -7.55 -4.11 -21.77
N ALA A 54 -8.70 -4.55 -21.25
CA ALA A 54 -8.80 -5.83 -20.57
C ALA A 54 -8.32 -7.00 -21.44
N SER A 55 -8.64 -6.99 -22.74
CA SER A 55 -8.19 -8.01 -23.71
C SER A 55 -6.68 -8.03 -23.90
N ALA A 56 -6.05 -6.85 -23.98
CA ALA A 56 -4.60 -6.75 -24.08
C ALA A 56 -3.89 -7.21 -22.80
N ARG A 57 -4.50 -6.95 -21.63
CA ARG A 57 -3.98 -7.42 -20.32
C ARG A 57 -3.89 -8.94 -20.27
N ILE A 58 -4.94 -9.64 -20.69
CA ILE A 58 -4.95 -11.12 -20.71
C ILE A 58 -3.95 -11.66 -21.72
N LYS A 59 -3.87 -11.08 -22.92
CA LYS A 59 -2.95 -11.53 -23.98
C LYS A 59 -1.48 -11.39 -23.60
N ASN A 60 -1.11 -10.39 -22.80
CA ASN A 60 0.27 -10.04 -22.50
C ASN A 60 0.59 -10.13 -21.00
N ILE A 61 -0.14 -10.94 -20.24
CA ILE A 61 -0.02 -11.01 -18.78
C ILE A 61 1.38 -11.38 -18.32
N VAL A 62 2.07 -12.27 -19.06
CA VAL A 62 3.45 -12.68 -18.76
C VAL A 62 4.39 -11.47 -18.80
N GLN A 63 4.32 -10.64 -19.84
CA GLN A 63 5.14 -9.44 -19.95
C GLN A 63 4.92 -8.48 -18.78
N TYR A 64 3.68 -8.32 -18.33
CA TYR A 64 3.38 -7.44 -17.19
C TYR A 64 3.90 -8.01 -15.87
N VAL A 65 3.74 -9.30 -15.65
CA VAL A 65 4.26 -9.99 -14.45
C VAL A 65 5.76 -9.84 -14.35
N THR A 66 6.50 -10.05 -15.44
CA THR A 66 7.97 -9.94 -15.44
C THR A 66 8.48 -8.55 -15.06
N THR A 67 7.65 -7.48 -15.18
CA THR A 67 8.04 -6.12 -14.75
C THR A 67 8.20 -5.98 -13.23
N ILE A 68 7.64 -6.91 -12.44
CA ILE A 68 7.75 -6.91 -10.98
C ILE A 68 9.15 -7.38 -10.57
N PHE A 69 9.75 -8.28 -11.33
CA PHE A 69 10.96 -9.03 -11.00
C PHE A 69 12.23 -8.31 -11.50
N GLN A 70 13.35 -8.64 -10.86
CA GLN A 70 14.67 -8.31 -11.38
C GLN A 70 15.04 -9.34 -12.46
N LYS A 71 15.44 -8.86 -13.62
CA LYS A 71 15.86 -9.71 -14.75
C LYS A 71 17.37 -9.91 -14.73
N THR A 72 17.82 -11.14 -14.85
CA THR A 72 19.20 -11.55 -15.12
C THR A 72 19.25 -12.41 -16.39
N GLU A 73 20.38 -12.49 -17.04
CA GLU A 73 20.60 -13.31 -18.23
C GLU A 73 21.73 -14.28 -17.93
N GLU A 74 21.44 -15.56 -18.04
CA GLU A 74 22.38 -16.66 -17.87
C GLU A 74 22.24 -17.64 -19.03
N GLU A 75 23.34 -17.96 -19.72
CA GLU A 75 23.37 -18.91 -20.83
C GLU A 75 22.27 -18.70 -21.90
N SER A 76 22.01 -17.43 -22.28
CA SER A 76 20.96 -17.03 -23.23
C SER A 76 19.52 -17.23 -22.72
N THR A 77 19.34 -17.58 -21.46
CA THR A 77 18.02 -17.66 -20.79
C THR A 77 17.81 -16.51 -19.84
N PHE A 78 16.61 -15.91 -19.86
CA PHE A 78 16.27 -14.85 -18.94
C PHE A 78 15.66 -15.44 -17.66
N HIS A 79 16.29 -15.15 -16.52
CA HIS A 79 15.84 -15.48 -15.19
C HIS A 79 15.27 -14.23 -14.51
N TYR A 80 14.23 -14.41 -13.75
CA TYR A 80 13.51 -13.35 -13.06
C TYR A 80 13.48 -13.65 -11.57
N HIS A 81 14.08 -12.76 -10.78
CA HIS A 81 14.24 -12.95 -9.33
C HIS A 81 13.54 -11.85 -8.55
N TYR A 82 12.96 -12.22 -7.44
CA TYR A 82 12.39 -11.29 -6.47
C TYR A 82 12.61 -11.81 -5.07
N LYS A 83 13.15 -10.99 -4.17
CA LYS A 83 13.35 -11.38 -2.78
C LYS A 83 13.05 -10.21 -1.86
N ILE A 84 12.26 -10.46 -0.82
CA ILE A 84 11.97 -9.53 0.26
C ILE A 84 11.97 -10.25 1.59
N GLY A 85 12.40 -9.50 2.62
CA GLY A 85 12.25 -9.90 4.01
C GLY A 85 11.94 -8.65 4.83
N ALA A 86 10.98 -8.74 5.73
CA ALA A 86 10.62 -7.64 6.61
C ALA A 86 10.02 -8.14 7.92
N LYS A 87 10.17 -7.35 8.99
CA LYS A 87 9.44 -7.55 10.24
C LYS A 87 8.20 -6.67 10.24
N ILE A 88 7.02 -7.29 10.05
CA ILE A 88 5.74 -6.60 9.97
C ILE A 88 4.84 -7.10 11.10
N LYS A 89 4.22 -6.20 11.84
CA LYS A 89 3.38 -6.53 13.00
C LYS A 89 4.09 -7.44 14.02
N GLY A 90 5.42 -7.29 14.15
CA GLY A 90 6.22 -8.11 15.06
C GLY A 90 6.73 -9.42 14.47
N HIS A 91 6.20 -9.89 13.35
CA HIS A 91 6.55 -11.15 12.71
C HIS A 91 7.57 -10.94 11.59
N PHE A 92 8.64 -11.75 11.58
CA PHE A 92 9.58 -11.78 10.47
C PHE A 92 9.01 -12.63 9.33
N LEU A 93 8.87 -12.02 8.16
CA LEU A 93 8.31 -12.63 6.96
C LEU A 93 9.34 -12.55 5.84
N GLU A 94 9.56 -13.63 5.13
CA GLU A 94 10.44 -13.71 3.96
C GLU A 94 9.67 -14.28 2.77
N TYR A 95 9.85 -13.67 1.61
CA TYR A 95 9.30 -14.10 0.34
C TYR A 95 10.40 -14.04 -0.70
N ALA A 96 10.55 -15.10 -1.47
CA ALA A 96 11.39 -15.11 -2.66
C ALA A 96 10.62 -15.78 -3.80
N ALA A 97 10.82 -15.29 -5.01
CA ALA A 97 10.25 -15.89 -6.20
C ALA A 97 11.31 -15.89 -7.31
N ASP A 98 11.42 -17.01 -7.98
CA ASP A 98 12.26 -17.22 -9.14
C ASP A 98 11.39 -17.68 -10.29
N GLY A 99 11.63 -17.17 -11.51
CA GLY A 99 10.81 -17.53 -12.64
C GLY A 99 11.54 -17.44 -13.97
N THR A 100 11.03 -18.18 -14.95
CA THR A 100 11.52 -18.20 -16.31
C THR A 100 10.36 -18.08 -17.30
N ILE A 101 10.64 -17.52 -18.48
CA ILE A 101 9.67 -17.49 -19.58
C ILE A 101 9.79 -18.81 -20.34
N GLY A 102 8.64 -19.45 -20.52
CA GLY A 102 8.48 -20.67 -21.34
C GLY A 102 7.44 -20.49 -22.42
N GLU A 103 7.16 -21.57 -23.13
CA GLU A 103 6.16 -21.65 -24.18
C GLU A 103 5.35 -22.94 -24.01
N LEU A 104 4.03 -22.82 -24.08
CA LEU A 104 3.10 -23.94 -24.04
C LEU A 104 2.48 -24.08 -25.44
N THR A 105 2.65 -25.21 -26.07
CA THR A 105 2.05 -25.50 -27.39
C THR A 105 0.89 -26.48 -27.19
N ASP A 106 -0.27 -26.15 -27.71
CA ASP A 106 -1.44 -27.02 -27.65
C ASP A 106 -1.42 -28.13 -28.73
N SER A 107 -2.41 -29.02 -28.71
CA SER A 107 -2.55 -30.11 -29.66
C SER A 107 -2.83 -29.66 -31.10
N LEU A 108 -3.15 -28.41 -31.33
CA LEU A 108 -3.44 -27.80 -32.61
C LEU A 108 -2.21 -27.06 -33.18
N GLY A 109 -1.12 -26.96 -32.39
CA GLY A 109 0.11 -26.26 -32.78
C GLY A 109 0.10 -24.78 -32.44
N ASP A 110 -0.94 -24.26 -31.78
CA ASP A 110 -0.96 -22.89 -31.27
C ASP A 110 -0.09 -22.79 -30.02
N SER A 111 0.77 -21.77 -29.96
CA SER A 111 1.66 -21.58 -28.82
C SER A 111 1.28 -20.34 -28.01
N ALA A 112 1.38 -20.44 -26.69
CA ALA A 112 1.20 -19.37 -25.75
C ALA A 112 2.42 -19.22 -24.85
N GLN A 113 2.89 -17.98 -24.66
CA GLN A 113 3.98 -17.69 -23.73
C GLN A 113 3.54 -17.94 -22.29
N THR A 114 4.40 -18.59 -21.51
CA THR A 114 4.20 -18.85 -20.09
C THR A 114 5.23 -18.13 -19.22
N PHE A 115 4.91 -17.98 -17.95
CA PHE A 115 5.85 -17.62 -16.89
C PHE A 115 5.74 -18.68 -15.80
N ASP A 116 6.76 -19.51 -15.74
CA ASP A 116 6.88 -20.58 -14.74
C ASP A 116 7.60 -20.02 -13.54
N MET A 117 6.98 -20.04 -12.36
CA MET A 117 7.44 -19.35 -11.18
C MET A 117 7.41 -20.26 -9.95
N SER A 118 8.52 -20.33 -9.24
CA SER A 118 8.64 -20.95 -7.92
C SER A 118 8.68 -19.89 -6.84
N VAL A 119 7.84 -20.02 -5.83
CA VAL A 119 7.74 -19.12 -4.68
C VAL A 119 8.20 -19.83 -3.43
N MET A 120 9.15 -19.24 -2.71
CA MET A 120 9.54 -19.62 -1.35
C MET A 120 8.97 -18.59 -0.37
N TYR A 121 8.36 -19.09 0.68
CA TYR A 121 7.87 -18.27 1.80
C TYR A 121 8.33 -18.85 3.13
N SER A 122 8.74 -18.01 4.07
CA SER A 122 8.99 -18.38 5.47
C SER A 122 8.50 -17.31 6.44
N SER A 123 8.15 -17.73 7.66
CA SER A 123 7.78 -16.86 8.77
C SER A 123 8.67 -17.14 9.99
N ASP A 124 8.38 -16.49 11.12
CA ASP A 124 9.17 -16.51 12.38
C ASP A 124 9.73 -17.87 12.81
N ASN A 125 9.03 -18.97 12.48
CA ASN A 125 9.49 -20.33 12.81
C ASN A 125 10.62 -20.85 11.92
N GLY A 126 11.03 -20.05 10.91
CA GLY A 126 12.08 -20.42 9.95
C GLY A 126 11.70 -21.55 8.98
N LYS A 127 10.50 -22.13 9.12
CA LYS A 127 10.03 -23.17 8.19
C LYS A 127 9.76 -22.55 6.83
N LYS A 128 10.44 -23.08 5.81
CA LYS A 128 10.25 -22.67 4.41
C LYS A 128 9.17 -23.52 3.75
N SER A 129 8.30 -22.86 3.01
CA SER A 129 7.28 -23.51 2.17
C SER A 129 7.52 -23.10 0.72
N TYR A 130 7.35 -24.02 -0.21
CA TYR A 130 7.59 -23.80 -1.63
C TYR A 130 6.33 -24.09 -2.44
N TYR A 131 6.07 -23.26 -3.44
CA TYR A 131 4.90 -23.35 -4.30
C TYR A 131 5.29 -23.00 -5.73
N ASP A 132 4.83 -23.83 -6.68
CA ASP A 132 5.07 -23.62 -8.11
C ASP A 132 3.78 -23.14 -8.79
N PHE A 133 3.93 -22.19 -9.68
CA PHE A 133 2.84 -21.58 -10.43
C PHE A 133 3.23 -21.42 -11.90
N GLN A 134 2.25 -21.56 -12.77
CA GLN A 134 2.40 -21.24 -14.19
C GLN A 134 1.35 -20.19 -14.57
N ILE A 135 1.80 -19.09 -15.16
CA ILE A 135 0.97 -18.01 -15.69
C ILE A 135 1.03 -18.08 -17.22
N VAL A 136 -0.12 -18.06 -17.88
CA VAL A 136 -0.22 -18.28 -19.33
C VAL A 136 -0.85 -17.06 -20.00
N ASN A 137 -0.26 -16.59 -21.09
CA ASN A 137 -0.84 -15.56 -21.94
C ASN A 137 -2.14 -16.03 -22.59
N GLY A 138 -3.09 -15.12 -22.77
CA GLY A 138 -4.37 -15.41 -23.42
C GLY A 138 -5.40 -16.14 -22.55
N VAL A 139 -5.02 -16.60 -21.37
CA VAL A 139 -5.88 -17.35 -20.45
C VAL A 139 -6.25 -16.52 -19.25
N ASN A 140 -7.48 -16.66 -18.74
CA ASN A 140 -7.87 -16.05 -17.50
C ASN A 140 -7.29 -16.86 -16.32
N ASN A 141 -6.10 -16.46 -15.88
CA ASN A 141 -5.38 -17.10 -14.79
C ASN A 141 -6.13 -16.85 -13.46
N LYS A 142 -6.74 -17.89 -12.90
CA LYS A 142 -7.42 -17.86 -11.61
C LYS A 142 -6.66 -18.76 -10.63
N PHE A 143 -6.19 -18.16 -9.56
CA PHE A 143 -5.50 -18.87 -8.49
C PHE A 143 -6.22 -18.62 -7.17
N ALA A 144 -6.53 -19.71 -6.45
CA ALA A 144 -7.01 -19.60 -5.08
C ALA A 144 -5.84 -19.30 -4.14
N ALA A 145 -6.09 -18.50 -3.10
CA ALA A 145 -5.12 -18.35 -2.03
C ALA A 145 -4.95 -19.69 -1.30
N ILE A 146 -3.70 -20.16 -1.17
CA ILE A 146 -3.40 -21.46 -0.55
C ILE A 146 -3.44 -21.34 0.98
N ASN A 147 -2.98 -20.22 1.51
CA ASN A 147 -2.92 -19.96 2.95
C ASN A 147 -3.74 -18.72 3.33
N LYS A 148 -4.07 -18.63 4.63
CA LYS A 148 -4.62 -17.39 5.18
C LYS A 148 -3.59 -16.26 5.09
N PRO A 149 -4.03 -14.99 4.94
CA PRO A 149 -3.13 -13.85 4.96
C PRO A 149 -2.38 -13.77 6.29
N ASN A 150 -1.14 -13.30 6.25
CA ASN A 150 -0.32 -13.08 7.45
C ASN A 150 -0.85 -11.91 8.28
N TYR A 151 -1.50 -10.96 7.63
CA TYR A 151 -2.18 -9.83 8.25
C TYR A 151 -3.29 -9.35 7.32
N GLU A 152 -4.34 -8.78 7.87
CA GLU A 152 -5.32 -8.05 7.09
C GLU A 152 -4.67 -6.76 6.57
N GLY A 153 -4.76 -6.53 5.28
CA GLY A 153 -4.12 -5.36 4.67
C GLY A 153 -4.82 -4.88 3.42
N ILE A 154 -4.95 -3.58 3.29
CA ILE A 154 -5.50 -2.92 2.12
C ILE A 154 -4.45 -2.03 1.49
N TYR A 155 -4.31 -2.14 0.17
CA TYR A 155 -3.47 -1.28 -0.64
C TYR A 155 -4.33 -0.30 -1.43
N LEU A 156 -4.17 0.98 -1.14
CA LEU A 156 -4.80 2.08 -1.83
C LEU A 156 -3.79 2.69 -2.81
N HIS A 157 -3.94 2.36 -4.09
CA HIS A 157 -3.10 2.91 -5.16
C HIS A 157 -3.60 4.30 -5.55
N SER A 158 -2.68 5.24 -5.87
CA SER A 158 -2.99 6.64 -6.18
C SER A 158 -3.98 6.83 -7.35
N GLU A 159 -3.93 5.95 -8.33
CA GLU A 159 -4.77 6.03 -9.54
C GLU A 159 -6.10 5.29 -9.44
N LEU A 160 -6.32 4.51 -8.36
CA LEU A 160 -7.57 3.79 -8.18
C LEU A 160 -8.65 4.66 -7.58
N ASN A 161 -9.87 4.42 -8.00
CA ASN A 161 -11.03 5.02 -7.35
C ASN A 161 -11.20 4.44 -5.93
N TYR A 162 -10.63 5.13 -4.94
CA TYR A 162 -10.73 4.77 -3.53
C TYR A 162 -12.18 4.64 -3.06
N TYR A 163 -13.07 5.46 -3.60
CA TYR A 163 -14.44 5.59 -3.13
C TYR A 163 -15.16 4.25 -3.10
N ARG A 164 -15.21 3.55 -4.23
CA ARG A 164 -15.91 2.27 -4.32
C ARG A 164 -15.34 1.21 -3.38
N SER A 165 -14.02 1.13 -3.30
CA SER A 165 -13.35 0.18 -2.40
C SER A 165 -13.66 0.50 -0.93
N CYS A 166 -13.63 1.78 -0.58
CA CYS A 166 -13.93 2.22 0.78
C CYS A 166 -15.41 2.00 1.15
N CYS A 167 -16.35 2.21 0.23
CA CYS A 167 -17.77 1.92 0.46
C CYS A 167 -18.00 0.45 0.85
N VAL A 168 -17.35 -0.49 0.13
CA VAL A 168 -17.45 -1.91 0.45
C VAL A 168 -16.95 -2.21 1.85
N HIS A 169 -15.76 -1.69 2.22
CA HIS A 169 -15.19 -1.92 3.54
C HIS A 169 -15.98 -1.23 4.65
N LEU A 170 -16.48 -0.02 4.39
CA LEU A 170 -17.32 0.70 5.33
C LEU A 170 -18.63 -0.03 5.59
N THR A 171 -19.29 -0.54 4.54
CA THR A 171 -20.51 -1.33 4.64
C THR A 171 -20.29 -2.57 5.50
N ASP A 172 -19.22 -3.32 5.22
CA ASP A 172 -18.88 -4.52 5.98
C ASP A 172 -18.60 -4.20 7.46
N TYR A 173 -17.84 -3.13 7.73
CA TYR A 173 -17.54 -2.69 9.08
C TYR A 173 -18.80 -2.26 9.86
N ILE A 174 -19.63 -1.38 9.28
CA ILE A 174 -20.87 -0.91 9.92
C ILE A 174 -21.83 -2.08 10.22
N THR A 175 -21.92 -3.03 9.29
CA THR A 175 -22.79 -4.20 9.45
C THR A 175 -22.35 -5.13 10.57
N ARG A 176 -21.04 -5.28 10.77
CA ARG A 176 -20.48 -6.26 11.73
C ARG A 176 -20.22 -5.65 13.11
N ILE A 177 -19.87 -4.39 13.20
CA ILE A 177 -19.31 -3.77 14.42
C ILE A 177 -20.15 -2.58 14.87
N GLY A 178 -20.71 -1.82 13.92
CA GLY A 178 -21.46 -0.60 14.18
C GLY A 178 -20.75 0.62 13.60
N LYS A 179 -21.35 1.80 13.81
CA LYS A 179 -20.89 3.07 13.22
C LYS A 179 -20.31 4.08 14.24
N GLU A 180 -20.35 3.74 15.51
CA GLU A 180 -20.02 4.63 16.61
C GLU A 180 -18.58 5.16 16.52
N ASP A 181 -17.64 4.28 16.26
CA ASP A 181 -16.22 4.63 16.10
C ASP A 181 -16.00 5.58 14.92
N ILE A 182 -16.70 5.33 13.81
CA ILE A 182 -16.61 6.17 12.61
C ILE A 182 -17.21 7.54 12.88
N LEU A 183 -18.36 7.59 13.52
CA LEU A 183 -19.00 8.87 13.91
C LEU A 183 -18.13 9.68 14.85
N GLN A 184 -17.46 9.04 15.82
CA GLN A 184 -16.54 9.75 16.71
C GLN A 184 -15.41 10.43 15.93
N ILE A 185 -14.92 9.78 14.88
CA ILE A 185 -13.88 10.34 14.01
C ILE A 185 -14.46 11.47 13.16
N LEU A 186 -15.61 11.27 12.53
CA LEU A 186 -16.26 12.31 11.72
C LEU A 186 -16.58 13.56 12.53
N ASN A 187 -17.02 13.40 13.77
CA ASN A 187 -17.29 14.50 14.67
C ASN A 187 -16.06 15.32 15.05
N SER A 188 -14.84 14.77 14.92
CA SER A 188 -13.61 15.55 15.09
C SER A 188 -13.36 16.51 13.93
N PHE A 189 -13.88 16.21 12.72
CA PHE A 189 -13.80 17.07 11.55
C PHE A 189 -14.98 18.04 11.43
N ASP A 190 -16.18 17.55 11.67
CA ASP A 190 -17.40 18.35 11.69
C ASP A 190 -18.34 17.87 12.80
N PRO A 191 -18.42 18.59 13.94
CA PRO A 191 -19.25 18.20 15.06
C PRO A 191 -20.76 18.22 14.76
N ASN A 192 -21.17 18.77 13.62
CA ASN A 192 -22.57 18.78 13.21
C ASN A 192 -22.98 17.47 12.49
N ILE A 193 -22.04 16.59 12.16
CA ILE A 193 -22.35 15.27 11.59
C ILE A 193 -22.91 14.38 12.69
N THR A 194 -24.15 13.91 12.49
CA THR A 194 -24.87 13.12 13.49
C THR A 194 -24.95 11.65 13.12
N ASP A 195 -24.86 11.33 11.83
CA ASP A 195 -24.99 9.98 11.37
C ASP A 195 -24.31 9.76 10.00
N ILE A 196 -24.06 8.49 9.68
CA ILE A 196 -23.57 8.01 8.39
C ILE A 196 -24.45 6.87 7.90
N SER A 197 -24.82 6.89 6.63
CA SER A 197 -25.58 5.82 6.00
C SER A 197 -25.01 5.50 4.62
N ILE A 198 -25.29 4.28 4.16
CA ILE A 198 -24.86 3.80 2.86
C ILE A 198 -26.10 3.37 2.09
N VAL A 199 -26.28 3.92 0.90
CA VAL A 199 -27.41 3.62 0.02
C VAL A 199 -26.83 3.21 -1.34
N GLY A 200 -26.95 1.94 -1.67
CA GLY A 200 -26.31 1.37 -2.86
C GLY A 200 -24.77 1.38 -2.73
N GLU A 201 -24.11 2.11 -3.61
CA GLU A 201 -22.64 2.29 -3.59
C GLU A 201 -22.24 3.69 -3.06
N ASP A 202 -23.20 4.47 -2.52
CA ASP A 202 -22.97 5.84 -2.07
C ASP A 202 -23.04 5.99 -0.55
N ILE A 203 -22.12 6.80 -0.02
CA ILE A 203 -22.06 7.20 1.39
C ILE A 203 -22.79 8.53 1.57
N TYR A 204 -23.68 8.59 2.54
CA TYR A 204 -24.39 9.79 2.95
C TYR A 204 -24.04 10.17 4.38
N LEU A 205 -23.79 11.45 4.62
CA LEU A 205 -23.61 12.02 5.93
C LEU A 205 -24.88 12.78 6.32
N HIS A 206 -25.29 12.63 7.58
CA HIS A 206 -26.43 13.33 8.16
C HIS A 206 -25.88 14.43 9.07
N SER A 207 -26.31 15.66 8.82
CA SER A 207 -25.86 16.83 9.58
C SER A 207 -27.04 17.60 10.12
N ASN A 208 -26.90 18.14 11.34
CA ASN A 208 -27.89 19.01 11.95
C ASN A 208 -28.11 20.34 11.20
N ILE A 209 -27.11 20.76 10.39
CA ILE A 209 -27.16 22.04 9.66
C ILE A 209 -27.57 21.80 8.22
N SER A 210 -26.91 20.88 7.52
CA SER A 210 -27.07 20.68 6.08
C SER A 210 -28.04 19.54 5.71
N GLY A 211 -28.59 18.84 6.70
CA GLY A 211 -29.46 17.67 6.46
C GLY A 211 -28.66 16.47 5.95
N THR A 212 -29.29 15.62 5.15
CA THR A 212 -28.67 14.44 4.56
C THR A 212 -28.08 14.78 3.19
N MET A 213 -26.77 14.65 3.06
CA MET A 213 -26.06 14.91 1.83
C MET A 213 -25.07 13.78 1.47
N PRO A 214 -24.91 13.46 0.18
CA PRO A 214 -23.92 12.49 -0.24
C PRO A 214 -22.50 13.00 0.07
N LEU A 215 -21.60 12.07 0.41
CA LEU A 215 -20.22 12.39 0.81
C LEU A 215 -19.47 13.25 -0.23
N PHE A 216 -19.72 13.04 -1.51
CA PHE A 216 -19.07 13.82 -2.58
C PHE A 216 -19.47 15.32 -2.61
N SER A 217 -20.53 15.71 -1.87
CA SER A 217 -20.93 17.13 -1.73
C SER A 217 -20.11 17.88 -0.66
N TYR A 218 -19.36 17.15 0.15
CA TYR A 218 -18.49 17.74 1.18
C TYR A 218 -17.10 18.07 0.61
N GLY A 219 -16.32 18.85 1.34
CA GLY A 219 -14.95 19.18 0.97
C GLY A 219 -14.06 17.92 0.87
N LEU A 220 -13.08 17.93 -0.03
CA LEU A 220 -12.20 16.78 -0.32
C LEU A 220 -11.47 16.26 0.94
N GLY A 221 -11.13 17.13 1.90
CA GLY A 221 -10.50 16.71 3.16
C GLY A 221 -11.39 15.76 3.96
N LEU A 222 -12.66 16.10 4.14
CA LEU A 222 -13.62 15.25 4.85
C LEU A 222 -13.89 13.96 4.07
N GLN A 223 -14.03 14.03 2.73
CA GLN A 223 -14.18 12.84 1.91
C GLN A 223 -13.01 11.88 2.13
N LYS A 224 -11.77 12.37 2.05
CA LYS A 224 -10.58 11.56 2.25
C LYS A 224 -10.52 10.99 3.68
N ALA A 225 -10.87 11.79 4.69
CA ALA A 225 -10.92 11.34 6.07
C ALA A 225 -11.89 10.17 6.25
N VAL A 226 -13.13 10.28 5.75
CA VAL A 226 -14.13 9.19 5.78
C VAL A 226 -13.59 7.93 5.13
N LEU A 227 -13.02 8.06 3.92
CA LEU A 227 -12.51 6.94 3.16
C LEU A 227 -11.32 6.27 3.86
N LEU A 228 -10.36 7.05 4.37
CA LEU A 228 -9.22 6.50 5.11
C LEU A 228 -9.68 5.84 6.42
N THR A 229 -10.64 6.47 7.14
CA THR A 229 -11.21 5.88 8.36
C THR A 229 -11.79 4.50 8.09
N SER A 230 -12.63 4.38 7.08
CA SER A 230 -13.30 3.12 6.75
C SER A 230 -12.29 1.99 6.52
N VAL A 231 -11.17 2.29 5.87
CA VAL A 231 -10.12 1.33 5.61
C VAL A 231 -9.29 1.02 6.86
N ILE A 232 -8.96 2.04 7.67
CA ILE A 232 -8.18 1.84 8.91
C ILE A 232 -8.94 0.96 9.89
N VAL A 233 -10.24 1.26 10.14
CA VAL A 233 -11.04 0.46 11.06
C VAL A 233 -11.25 -0.97 10.56
N TYR A 234 -11.41 -1.15 9.26
CA TYR A 234 -11.47 -2.48 8.65
C TYR A 234 -10.17 -3.26 8.86
N CYS A 235 -9.01 -2.61 8.70
CA CYS A 235 -7.68 -3.21 8.90
C CYS A 235 -7.24 -3.29 10.37
N LYS A 236 -8.15 -3.24 11.34
CA LYS A 236 -7.80 -3.32 12.76
C LYS A 236 -6.82 -4.47 13.06
N ASN A 237 -5.72 -4.14 13.76
CA ASN A 237 -4.58 -5.02 14.03
C ASN A 237 -3.79 -5.44 12.77
N GLY A 238 -4.06 -4.86 11.62
CA GLY A 238 -3.43 -5.20 10.35
C GLY A 238 -2.54 -4.09 9.80
N VAL A 239 -2.57 -3.93 8.47
CA VAL A 239 -1.69 -3.05 7.71
C VAL A 239 -2.48 -2.22 6.72
N ILE A 240 -2.14 -0.93 6.59
CA ILE A 240 -2.64 -0.08 5.50
C ILE A 240 -1.47 0.40 4.62
N LEU A 241 -1.65 0.33 3.32
CA LEU A 241 -0.68 0.78 2.32
C LEU A 241 -1.34 1.88 1.49
N VAL A 242 -0.82 3.11 1.55
CA VAL A 242 -1.39 4.27 0.84
C VAL A 242 -0.32 4.90 -0.06
N ASP A 243 -0.51 4.78 -1.35
CA ASP A 243 0.36 5.45 -2.33
C ASP A 243 -0.14 6.88 -2.56
N GLU A 244 0.77 7.86 -2.49
CA GLU A 244 0.48 9.29 -2.64
C GLU A 244 -0.66 9.75 -1.72
N ILE A 245 -0.45 9.66 -0.39
CA ILE A 245 -1.48 9.97 0.60
C ILE A 245 -2.01 11.41 0.50
N ASP A 246 -1.19 12.33 0.02
CA ASP A 246 -1.51 13.74 -0.22
C ASP A 246 -2.42 13.97 -1.44
N ASN A 247 -2.56 12.98 -2.31
CA ASN A 247 -3.40 13.13 -3.51
C ASN A 247 -4.87 13.42 -3.13
N ALA A 248 -5.44 14.42 -3.80
CA ALA A 248 -6.81 14.91 -3.59
C ALA A 248 -7.10 15.54 -2.21
N ILE A 249 -6.08 15.88 -1.40
CA ILE A 249 -6.24 16.66 -0.18
C ILE A 249 -5.72 18.08 -0.42
N HIS A 250 -6.50 19.10 -0.05
CA HIS A 250 -6.02 20.47 -0.09
C HIS A 250 -5.02 20.71 1.04
N VAL A 251 -3.96 21.49 0.77
CA VAL A 251 -2.86 21.75 1.72
C VAL A 251 -3.35 22.26 3.08
N SER A 252 -4.41 23.08 3.09
CA SER A 252 -4.99 23.60 4.35
C SER A 252 -5.56 22.52 5.27
N ALA A 253 -5.86 21.34 4.77
CA ALA A 253 -6.40 20.23 5.56
C ALA A 253 -5.31 19.22 5.99
N PHE A 254 -4.06 19.36 5.56
CA PHE A 254 -3.02 18.38 5.81
C PHE A 254 -2.77 18.15 7.31
N GLU A 255 -2.60 19.21 8.12
CA GLU A 255 -2.31 19.08 9.55
C GLU A 255 -3.39 18.29 10.27
N GLU A 256 -4.67 18.60 9.99
CA GLU A 256 -5.79 17.94 10.62
C GLU A 256 -5.95 16.49 10.16
N VAL A 257 -5.91 16.23 8.84
CA VAL A 257 -6.05 14.89 8.27
C VAL A 257 -4.91 13.98 8.72
N PHE A 258 -3.66 14.44 8.71
CA PHE A 258 -2.53 13.59 9.05
C PHE A 258 -2.40 13.35 10.56
N ARG A 259 -2.72 14.34 11.39
CA ARG A 259 -2.84 14.13 12.84
C ARG A 259 -3.86 13.03 13.13
N TRP A 260 -5.05 13.22 12.61
CA TRP A 260 -6.13 12.27 12.77
C TRP A 260 -5.77 10.88 12.21
N PHE A 261 -5.14 10.80 11.04
CA PHE A 261 -4.66 9.54 10.45
C PHE A 261 -3.72 8.79 11.40
N ALA A 262 -2.76 9.51 11.97
CA ALA A 262 -1.79 8.92 12.90
C ALA A 262 -2.46 8.42 14.18
N GLU A 263 -3.32 9.23 14.81
CA GLU A 263 -4.07 8.87 16.01
C GLU A 263 -4.97 7.65 15.78
N THR A 264 -5.64 7.61 14.62
CA THR A 264 -6.53 6.49 14.25
C THR A 264 -5.74 5.21 14.00
N CYS A 265 -4.62 5.27 13.29
CA CYS A 265 -3.74 4.12 13.10
C CYS A 265 -3.25 3.55 14.43
N LEU A 266 -2.90 4.40 15.39
CA LEU A 266 -2.48 3.98 16.74
C LEU A 266 -3.66 3.38 17.52
N LYS A 267 -4.81 4.05 17.53
CA LYS A 267 -6.03 3.59 18.24
C LYS A 267 -6.43 2.17 17.80
N TYR A 268 -6.39 1.90 16.51
CA TYR A 268 -6.80 0.60 15.94
C TYR A 268 -5.64 -0.38 15.75
N ASN A 269 -4.43 -0.02 16.22
CA ASN A 269 -3.24 -0.84 16.07
C ASN A 269 -2.99 -1.22 14.60
N VAL A 270 -3.09 -0.27 13.68
CA VAL A 270 -2.85 -0.45 12.24
C VAL A 270 -1.47 0.07 11.88
N GLN A 271 -0.60 -0.79 11.36
CA GLN A 271 0.71 -0.36 10.85
C GLN A 271 0.54 0.25 9.47
N ALA A 272 0.97 1.50 9.31
CA ALA A 272 0.82 2.24 8.07
C ALA A 272 2.13 2.33 7.27
N PHE A 273 2.02 2.17 5.96
CA PHE A 273 3.07 2.40 4.98
C PHE A 273 2.52 3.37 3.94
N ILE A 274 3.07 4.56 3.89
CA ILE A 274 2.56 5.62 3.03
C ILE A 274 3.67 6.22 2.17
N THR A 275 3.30 6.69 0.98
CA THR A 275 4.20 7.48 0.14
C THR A 275 3.65 8.88 -0.03
N THR A 276 4.53 9.83 -0.26
CA THR A 276 4.18 11.21 -0.64
C THR A 276 5.30 11.86 -1.44
N HIS A 277 4.91 12.81 -2.28
CA HIS A 277 5.81 13.71 -3.01
C HIS A 277 5.71 15.16 -2.52
N SER A 278 4.68 15.51 -1.74
CA SER A 278 4.45 16.85 -1.24
C SER A 278 5.35 17.17 -0.04
N VAL A 279 6.06 18.29 -0.12
CA VAL A 279 6.85 18.83 1.00
C VAL A 279 5.93 19.24 2.13
N GLU A 280 4.81 19.85 1.79
CA GLU A 280 3.79 20.34 2.72
C GLU A 280 3.16 19.16 3.47
N ALA A 281 2.90 18.05 2.77
CA ALA A 281 2.41 16.83 3.41
C ALA A 281 3.45 16.25 4.38
N ILE A 282 4.73 16.23 3.99
CA ILE A 282 5.82 15.77 4.86
C ILE A 282 5.87 16.66 6.13
N ASP A 283 5.84 17.98 5.96
CA ASP A 283 5.90 18.93 7.08
C ASP A 283 4.71 18.72 8.04
N ALA A 284 3.50 18.57 7.51
CA ALA A 284 2.31 18.31 8.31
C ALA A 284 2.39 16.97 9.07
N ILE A 285 2.86 15.91 8.41
CA ILE A 285 2.98 14.58 9.03
C ILE A 285 4.06 14.58 10.13
N VAL A 286 5.25 15.13 9.85
CA VAL A 286 6.33 15.12 10.85
C VAL A 286 6.03 16.02 12.04
N LYS A 287 5.28 17.11 11.85
CA LYS A 287 4.77 17.95 12.93
C LYS A 287 3.89 17.16 13.90
N THR A 288 3.13 16.19 13.40
CA THR A 288 2.30 15.29 14.21
C THR A 288 3.15 14.51 15.23
N ALA A 289 4.41 14.20 14.93
CA ALA A 289 5.30 13.48 15.83
C ALA A 289 5.53 14.22 17.17
N LEU A 290 5.38 15.55 17.19
CA LEU A 290 5.53 16.36 18.41
C LEU A 290 4.43 16.12 19.44
N GLN A 291 3.30 15.53 19.04
CA GLN A 291 2.18 15.22 19.93
C GLN A 291 2.42 13.94 20.75
N PHE A 292 3.39 13.13 20.36
CA PHE A 292 3.75 11.90 21.06
C PHE A 292 4.99 12.14 21.94
N SER A 293 5.13 11.37 23.03
CA SER A 293 6.34 11.40 23.86
C SER A 293 7.55 10.85 23.06
N ASP A 294 8.77 11.25 23.46
CA ASP A 294 10.00 10.83 22.77
C ASP A 294 10.15 9.32 22.68
N ASP A 295 9.76 8.60 23.74
CA ASP A 295 9.82 7.14 23.81
C ASP A 295 8.75 6.46 22.93
N LEU A 296 7.74 7.20 22.48
CA LEU A 296 6.60 6.69 21.73
C LEU A 296 6.51 7.27 20.31
N ASP A 297 7.60 7.86 19.74
CA ASP A 297 7.53 8.39 18.37
C ASP A 297 7.16 7.28 17.36
N PRO A 298 5.88 7.20 16.96
CA PRO A 298 5.39 6.13 16.12
C PRO A 298 5.71 6.35 14.65
N ILE A 299 6.29 7.50 14.30
CA ILE A 299 6.51 7.94 12.91
C ILE A 299 7.96 7.71 12.53
N ARG A 300 8.18 7.18 11.33
CA ARG A 300 9.49 7.07 10.72
C ARG A 300 9.45 7.51 9.27
N VAL A 301 10.40 8.36 8.89
CA VAL A 301 10.54 8.90 7.54
C VAL A 301 11.75 8.28 6.86
N TYR A 302 11.53 7.70 5.69
CA TYR A 302 12.55 7.07 4.86
C TYR A 302 12.76 7.91 3.60
N THR A 303 13.87 8.61 3.54
CA THR A 303 14.32 9.30 2.32
C THR A 303 14.96 8.31 1.38
N MET A 304 14.39 8.15 0.20
CA MET A 304 14.84 7.20 -0.82
C MET A 304 15.49 7.92 -2.00
N ARG A 305 16.70 7.51 -2.37
CA ARG A 305 17.46 8.06 -3.51
C ARG A 305 17.97 6.96 -4.40
N LYS A 306 17.66 7.04 -5.69
CA LYS A 306 18.24 6.13 -6.70
C LYS A 306 19.62 6.63 -7.14
N SER A 307 20.63 5.78 -7.08
CA SER A 307 21.95 6.08 -7.63
C SER A 307 21.90 6.03 -9.16
N CYS A 308 22.38 7.09 -9.81
CA CYS A 308 22.49 7.13 -11.27
C CYS A 308 23.53 6.13 -11.82
N LYS A 309 24.52 5.74 -10.98
CA LYS A 309 25.67 4.92 -11.43
C LYS A 309 25.53 3.42 -11.14
N LYS A 310 24.74 3.00 -10.14
CA LYS A 310 24.74 1.62 -9.62
C LYS A 310 23.38 0.93 -9.62
N ASN A 311 22.35 1.53 -10.18
CA ASN A 311 20.94 1.02 -10.11
C ASN A 311 20.52 0.55 -8.70
N THR A 312 21.12 1.11 -7.65
CA THR A 312 20.83 0.86 -6.23
C THR A 312 20.05 2.03 -5.66
N THR A 313 19.17 1.75 -4.70
CA THR A 313 18.45 2.78 -3.96
C THR A 313 19.00 2.88 -2.55
N PHE A 314 19.45 4.06 -2.17
CA PHE A 314 19.85 4.37 -0.80
C PHE A 314 18.64 4.82 0.01
N VAL A 315 18.57 4.38 1.26
CA VAL A 315 17.50 4.75 2.19
C VAL A 315 18.13 5.36 3.44
N LYS A 316 17.70 6.57 3.78
CA LYS A 316 18.04 7.21 5.06
C LYS A 316 16.78 7.29 5.91
N ALA A 317 16.80 6.61 7.05
CA ALA A 317 15.70 6.66 8.02
C ALA A 317 15.92 7.76 9.05
N ARG A 318 14.83 8.40 9.47
CA ARG A 318 14.76 9.35 10.59
C ARG A 318 13.51 9.06 11.40
N THR A 319 13.54 9.31 12.70
CA THR A 319 12.33 9.39 13.49
C THR A 319 11.48 10.60 13.05
N GLY A 320 10.23 10.65 13.42
CA GLY A 320 9.36 11.80 13.11
C GLY A 320 9.93 13.10 13.66
N ARG A 321 10.44 13.08 14.91
CA ARG A 321 11.09 14.24 15.56
C ARG A 321 12.39 14.65 14.88
N GLU A 322 13.26 13.72 14.54
CA GLU A 322 14.48 14.02 13.78
C GLU A 322 14.17 14.63 12.41
N ALA A 323 13.12 14.13 11.75
CA ALA A 323 12.67 14.67 10.47
C ALA A 323 12.10 16.09 10.62
N TYR A 324 11.30 16.35 11.67
CA TYR A 324 10.80 17.67 12.00
C TYR A 324 11.95 18.66 12.26
N GLN A 325 12.90 18.29 13.14
CA GLN A 325 14.05 19.14 13.44
C GLN A 325 14.89 19.44 12.18
N ALA A 326 15.09 18.44 11.32
CA ALA A 326 15.82 18.63 10.07
C ALA A 326 15.12 19.63 9.14
N ARG A 327 13.80 19.66 9.13
CA ARG A 327 13.00 20.60 8.33
C ARG A 327 13.04 22.01 8.92
N GLU A 328 12.76 22.16 10.21
CA GLU A 328 12.64 23.46 10.89
C GLU A 328 13.99 24.16 11.03
N GLN A 329 15.01 23.44 11.52
CA GLN A 329 16.31 24.05 11.84
C GLN A 329 17.22 24.22 10.63
N PHE A 330 17.20 23.26 9.70
CA PHE A 330 18.14 23.22 8.58
C PHE A 330 17.46 23.43 7.22
N ARG A 331 16.15 23.65 7.18
CA ARG A 331 15.35 23.71 5.95
C ARG A 331 15.68 22.56 4.98
N MET A 332 16.05 21.41 5.56
CA MET A 332 16.51 20.27 4.79
C MET A 332 15.36 19.72 3.93
N GLU A 333 15.62 19.51 2.65
CA GLU A 333 14.68 18.84 1.79
C GLU A 333 14.76 17.34 2.03
N LEU A 334 13.71 16.74 2.63
CA LEU A 334 13.66 15.30 2.93
C LEU A 334 13.44 14.42 1.70
N ARG A 335 13.13 15.02 0.54
CA ARG A 335 12.96 14.28 -0.72
C ARG A 335 14.26 14.00 -1.44
N VAL A 336 15.34 14.69 -1.06
CA VAL A 336 16.63 14.67 -1.77
C VAL A 336 17.76 14.16 -0.90
#